data_0d046522683ba2f4617ab229d9d11c23
#
_entry.id   0d046522683ba2f4617ab229d9d11c23
#
_cell.length_a   1.000
_cell.length_b   1.000
_cell.length_c   1.000
_cell.angle_alpha   90.00
_cell.angle_beta   90.00
_cell.angle_gamma   90.00
#
_symmetry.space_group_name_H-M   'P 1'
#
loop_
_entity.id
_entity.type
_entity.pdbx_description
1 polymer ?
#
loop_
_entity_poly.entity_id
_entity_poly.type
_entity_poly.pdbx_seq_one_letter_code
_entity_poly.pdbx_strand_id
1 'polypeptide(L)'
;MLANSKLSSFFAKNIGIIIAVLSFTIPISHKLTIYLLELTVLFWILSRSWNFDSKTIGMNKGLIFLILLWLSYSFSLIYSENINRGFSDIIQKISLVLFPVIFITSWNSIKNYKDLMFNSFLFGLVVVSLFLLFRAFYLSFNFTEFGFNPIPSDIPWENYFLYFRFTQPYHPTYLSLYLSLGLAFVSKKVLYSKSQLQRVLLILCYVFFIVVIYLSSSKAGLIVSALVFVLSIFWILGKRSRIYAGIATVLILVAIAFSMVNN
;
A
#
# COMPACT_ATOMS: atom_id res chain seq x y z
N MET A 1 -38.97 -9.67 12.18
CA MET A 1 -38.34 -9.65 10.87
C MET A 1 -37.92 -8.24 10.39
N LEU A 2 -38.71 -7.17 10.58
CA LEU A 2 -38.38 -5.80 10.12
C LEU A 2 -37.19 -5.13 10.80
N ALA A 3 -36.91 -5.39 12.08
CA ALA A 3 -35.75 -4.84 12.78
C ALA A 3 -34.43 -5.41 12.23
N ASN A 4 -34.39 -6.69 11.85
CA ASN A 4 -33.22 -7.34 11.26
C ASN A 4 -32.88 -6.79 9.85
N SER A 5 -33.85 -6.32 9.08
CA SER A 5 -33.62 -5.74 7.76
C SER A 5 -33.02 -4.34 7.83
N LYS A 6 -33.44 -3.50 8.79
CA LYS A 6 -32.86 -2.16 9.02
C LYS A 6 -31.42 -2.24 9.49
N LEU A 7 -31.11 -3.17 10.40
CA LEU A 7 -29.76 -3.38 10.91
C LEU A 7 -28.82 -3.86 9.81
N SER A 8 -29.20 -4.85 9.02
CA SER A 8 -28.37 -5.35 7.91
C SER A 8 -28.15 -4.28 6.82
N SER A 9 -29.17 -3.47 6.51
CA SER A 9 -29.03 -2.36 5.55
C SER A 9 -28.06 -1.28 6.06
N PHE A 10 -28.07 -0.99 7.36
CA PHE A 10 -27.09 -0.07 7.98
C PHE A 10 -25.66 -0.58 7.79
N PHE A 11 -25.37 -1.84 8.08
CA PHE A 11 -24.03 -2.41 7.92
C PHE A 11 -23.63 -2.47 6.43
N ALA A 12 -24.52 -2.86 5.54
CA ALA A 12 -24.28 -2.89 4.10
C ALA A 12 -23.95 -1.50 3.53
N LYS A 13 -24.62 -0.45 4.02
CA LYS A 13 -24.37 0.93 3.59
C LYS A 13 -23.02 1.47 4.09
N ASN A 14 -22.60 1.09 5.29
CA ASN A 14 -21.42 1.64 5.92
C ASN A 14 -20.13 0.82 5.68
N ILE A 15 -20.20 -0.39 5.12
CA ILE A 15 -19.01 -1.23 4.87
C ILE A 15 -17.96 -0.51 4.00
N GLY A 16 -18.39 0.28 3.02
CA GLY A 16 -17.50 1.05 2.16
C GLY A 16 -16.73 2.14 2.91
N ILE A 17 -17.36 2.76 3.91
CA ILE A 17 -16.72 3.79 4.76
C ILE A 17 -15.64 3.12 5.64
N ILE A 18 -15.96 1.98 6.25
CA ILE A 18 -15.00 1.24 7.10
C ILE A 18 -13.79 0.80 6.28
N ILE A 19 -13.99 0.30 5.06
CA ILE A 19 -12.88 -0.06 4.17
C ILE A 19 -12.06 1.19 3.78
N ALA A 20 -12.68 2.36 3.62
CA ALA A 20 -11.95 3.59 3.38
C ALA A 20 -11.10 4.01 4.59
N VAL A 21 -11.62 3.89 5.82
CA VAL A 21 -10.86 4.12 7.05
C VAL A 21 -9.73 3.08 7.20
N LEU A 22 -10.00 1.81 6.91
CA LEU A 22 -9.00 0.76 6.86
C LEU A 22 -7.88 1.11 5.86
N SER A 23 -8.24 1.58 4.65
CA SER A 23 -7.27 2.00 3.64
C SER A 23 -6.35 3.13 4.13
N PHE A 24 -6.88 4.07 4.91
CA PHE A 24 -6.09 5.12 5.55
C PHE A 24 -5.08 4.57 6.55
N THR A 25 -5.46 3.57 7.35
CA THR A 25 -4.60 3.05 8.43
C THR A 25 -3.55 2.07 7.97
N ILE A 26 -3.70 1.44 6.79
CA ILE A 26 -2.71 0.49 6.23
C ILE A 26 -1.28 1.05 6.26
N PRO A 27 -0.99 2.27 5.78
CA PRO A 27 0.35 2.82 5.82
C PRO A 27 0.75 3.40 7.20
N ILE A 28 -0.20 3.60 8.13
CA ILE A 28 0.05 4.32 9.38
C ILE A 28 0.37 3.37 10.54
N SER A 29 -0.41 2.31 10.71
CA SER A 29 -0.26 1.45 11.89
C SER A 29 -0.76 0.03 11.64
N HIS A 30 0.13 -0.93 11.77
CA HIS A 30 -0.20 -2.35 11.64
C HIS A 30 -1.28 -2.78 12.66
N LYS A 31 -1.19 -2.33 13.90
CA LYS A 31 -2.16 -2.68 14.96
C LYS A 31 -3.57 -2.16 14.65
N LEU A 32 -3.68 -0.87 14.27
CA LEU A 32 -4.97 -0.28 13.88
C LEU A 32 -5.56 -0.96 12.65
N THR A 33 -4.73 -1.33 11.70
CA THR A 33 -5.14 -2.05 10.49
C THR A 33 -5.76 -3.41 10.84
N ILE A 34 -5.20 -4.16 11.79
CA ILE A 34 -5.77 -5.45 12.24
C ILE A 34 -7.15 -5.25 12.85
N TYR A 35 -7.31 -4.32 13.79
CA TYR A 35 -8.63 -4.06 14.42
C TYR A 35 -9.68 -3.61 13.41
N LEU A 36 -9.32 -2.76 12.46
CA LEU A 36 -10.24 -2.32 11.41
C LEU A 36 -10.55 -3.42 10.40
N LEU A 37 -9.62 -4.34 10.20
CA LEU A 37 -9.85 -5.54 9.40
C LEU A 37 -10.89 -6.44 10.07
N GLU A 38 -10.73 -6.72 11.36
CA GLU A 38 -11.69 -7.49 12.16
C GLU A 38 -13.07 -6.82 12.14
N LEU A 39 -13.11 -5.50 12.31
CA LEU A 39 -14.34 -4.72 12.20
C LEU A 39 -14.97 -4.80 10.82
N THR A 40 -14.17 -4.79 9.75
CA THR A 40 -14.64 -4.95 8.37
C THR A 40 -15.30 -6.32 8.17
N VAL A 41 -14.68 -7.38 8.68
CA VAL A 41 -15.25 -8.74 8.66
C VAL A 41 -16.58 -8.79 9.43
N LEU A 42 -16.64 -8.17 10.60
CA LEU A 42 -17.86 -8.08 11.40
C LEU A 42 -18.99 -7.38 10.64
N PHE A 43 -18.70 -6.22 10.02
CA PHE A 43 -19.66 -5.48 9.20
C PHE A 43 -20.13 -6.29 8.00
N TRP A 44 -19.22 -7.02 7.35
CA TRP A 44 -19.56 -7.92 6.26
C TRP A 44 -20.51 -9.05 6.71
N ILE A 45 -20.24 -9.70 7.84
CA ILE A 45 -21.10 -10.73 8.40
C ILE A 45 -22.49 -10.17 8.73
N LEU A 46 -22.57 -9.02 9.41
CA LEU A 46 -23.82 -8.40 9.85
C LEU A 46 -24.61 -7.79 8.68
N SER A 47 -23.94 -7.38 7.60
CA SER A 47 -24.61 -6.82 6.42
C SER A 47 -25.46 -7.82 5.69
N ARG A 48 -25.20 -9.14 5.83
CA ARG A 48 -25.85 -10.23 5.09
C ARG A 48 -25.91 -9.99 3.57
N SER A 49 -25.04 -9.12 3.06
CA SER A 49 -24.95 -8.78 1.64
C SER A 49 -24.15 -9.80 0.83
N TRP A 50 -24.10 -11.04 1.29
CA TRP A 50 -23.30 -12.12 0.71
C TRP A 50 -24.01 -12.66 -0.53
N ASN A 51 -23.77 -12.06 -1.64
CA ASN A 51 -24.24 -12.57 -2.91
C ASN A 51 -23.19 -13.54 -3.45
N PHE A 52 -23.24 -14.78 -2.95
CA PHE A 52 -22.42 -15.89 -3.47
C PHE A 52 -23.04 -16.40 -4.77
N ASP A 53 -23.08 -15.54 -5.78
CA ASP A 53 -23.38 -16.04 -7.12
C ASP A 53 -22.20 -16.88 -7.59
N SER A 54 -22.45 -18.18 -7.77
CA SER A 54 -21.43 -19.15 -8.19
C SER A 54 -20.73 -18.74 -9.50
N LYS A 55 -21.44 -18.02 -10.40
CA LYS A 55 -20.86 -17.47 -11.62
C LYS A 55 -19.85 -16.37 -11.31
N THR A 56 -20.17 -15.45 -10.39
CA THR A 56 -19.27 -14.34 -10.03
C THR A 56 -18.00 -14.83 -9.35
N ILE A 57 -18.09 -15.85 -8.49
CA ILE A 57 -16.94 -16.43 -7.80
C ILE A 57 -16.13 -17.34 -8.74
N GLY A 58 -16.77 -18.23 -9.47
CA GLY A 58 -16.10 -19.18 -10.35
C GLY A 58 -15.42 -18.55 -11.56
N MET A 59 -15.88 -17.38 -12.02
CA MET A 59 -15.25 -16.63 -13.11
C MET A 59 -14.10 -15.72 -12.65
N ASN A 60 -13.93 -15.50 -11.34
CA ASN A 60 -12.87 -14.62 -10.83
C ASN A 60 -11.55 -15.38 -10.65
N LYS A 61 -10.76 -15.46 -11.74
CA LYS A 61 -9.46 -16.14 -11.75
C LYS A 61 -8.51 -15.62 -10.66
N GLY A 62 -8.59 -14.33 -10.32
CA GLY A 62 -7.76 -13.74 -9.27
C GLY A 62 -8.09 -14.30 -7.88
N LEU A 63 -9.38 -14.46 -7.56
CA LEU A 63 -9.79 -15.08 -6.30
C LEU A 63 -9.33 -16.54 -6.22
N ILE A 64 -9.54 -17.30 -7.30
CA ILE A 64 -9.09 -18.71 -7.36
C ILE A 64 -7.58 -18.79 -7.13
N PHE A 65 -6.79 -17.93 -7.77
CA PHE A 65 -5.35 -17.88 -7.58
C PHE A 65 -4.96 -17.59 -6.13
N LEU A 66 -5.61 -16.63 -5.46
CA LEU A 66 -5.34 -16.30 -4.07
C LEU A 66 -5.73 -17.43 -3.11
N ILE A 67 -6.84 -18.12 -3.39
CA ILE A 67 -7.23 -19.32 -2.62
C ILE A 67 -6.18 -20.43 -2.79
N LEU A 68 -5.74 -20.70 -4.02
CA LEU A 68 -4.70 -21.72 -4.30
C LEU A 68 -3.38 -21.35 -3.63
N LEU A 69 -3.00 -20.06 -3.64
CA LEU A 69 -1.83 -19.56 -2.93
C LEU A 69 -1.95 -19.79 -1.42
N TRP A 70 -3.09 -19.47 -0.80
CA TRP A 70 -3.31 -19.72 0.62
C TRP A 70 -3.32 -21.21 0.96
N LEU A 71 -3.92 -22.05 0.10
CA LEU A 71 -3.88 -23.50 0.24
C LEU A 71 -2.43 -24.03 0.16
N SER A 72 -1.58 -23.49 -0.72
CA SER A 72 -0.17 -23.92 -0.81
C SER A 72 0.59 -23.65 0.49
N TYR A 73 0.32 -22.52 1.18
CA TYR A 73 0.83 -22.27 2.54
C TYR A 73 0.27 -23.27 3.55
N SER A 74 -1.01 -23.65 3.44
CA SER A 74 -1.62 -24.65 4.34
C SER A 74 -0.99 -26.03 4.16
N PHE A 75 -0.70 -26.43 2.93
CA PHE A 75 0.02 -27.68 2.65
C PHE A 75 1.44 -27.70 3.21
N SER A 76 2.09 -26.52 3.36
CA SER A 76 3.44 -26.48 3.92
C SER A 76 3.52 -26.90 5.39
N LEU A 77 2.37 -26.95 6.11
CA LEU A 77 2.32 -27.51 7.47
C LEU A 77 2.73 -28.99 7.55
N ILE A 78 2.51 -29.77 6.47
CA ILE A 78 2.77 -31.21 6.47
C ILE A 78 4.26 -31.52 6.70
N TYR A 79 5.15 -30.62 6.24
CA TYR A 79 6.61 -30.75 6.37
C TYR A 79 7.25 -29.69 7.26
N SER A 80 6.43 -28.96 8.05
CA SER A 80 6.92 -27.94 8.97
C SER A 80 7.49 -28.55 10.24
N GLU A 81 8.72 -28.20 10.61
CA GLU A 81 9.33 -28.59 11.87
C GLU A 81 8.61 -27.99 13.10
N ASN A 82 8.01 -26.81 12.93
CA ASN A 82 7.26 -26.12 13.99
C ASN A 82 5.82 -25.85 13.58
N ILE A 83 4.93 -26.79 13.90
CA ILE A 83 3.51 -26.76 13.54
C ILE A 83 2.81 -25.53 14.14
N ASN A 84 3.12 -25.16 15.40
CA ASN A 84 2.46 -24.01 16.07
C ASN A 84 2.79 -22.69 15.36
N ARG A 85 4.04 -22.49 14.97
CA ARG A 85 4.45 -21.32 14.20
C ARG A 85 3.83 -21.32 12.80
N GLY A 86 3.86 -22.47 12.11
CA GLY A 86 3.25 -22.63 10.80
C GLY A 86 1.73 -22.34 10.81
N PHE A 87 1.02 -22.79 11.84
CA PHE A 87 -0.40 -22.51 12.01
C PHE A 87 -0.67 -21.01 12.23
N SER A 88 0.13 -20.34 13.06
CA SER A 88 0.07 -18.88 13.22
C SER A 88 0.27 -18.13 11.91
N ASP A 89 1.23 -18.56 11.10
CA ASP A 89 1.52 -17.97 9.78
C ASP A 89 0.36 -18.13 8.80
N ILE A 90 -0.35 -19.27 8.82
CA ILE A 90 -1.53 -19.50 7.98
C ILE A 90 -2.69 -18.59 8.41
N ILE A 91 -2.93 -18.46 9.73
CA ILE A 91 -3.97 -17.55 10.24
C ILE A 91 -3.68 -16.10 9.83
N GLN A 92 -2.43 -15.65 9.93
CA GLN A 92 -2.06 -14.29 9.51
C GLN A 92 -2.32 -14.07 8.01
N LYS A 93 -2.14 -15.11 7.17
CA LYS A 93 -2.35 -15.03 5.72
C LYS A 93 -3.80 -15.24 5.30
N ILE A 94 -4.74 -15.52 6.21
CA ILE A 94 -6.16 -15.73 5.88
C ILE A 94 -6.79 -14.49 5.22
N SER A 95 -6.22 -13.30 5.48
CA SER A 95 -6.61 -12.04 4.84
C SER A 95 -6.49 -12.09 3.31
N LEU A 96 -5.59 -12.92 2.74
CA LEU A 96 -5.46 -13.12 1.29
C LEU A 96 -6.74 -13.69 0.66
N VAL A 97 -7.52 -14.44 1.41
CA VAL A 97 -8.80 -15.01 0.96
C VAL A 97 -9.96 -14.14 1.40
N LEU A 98 -9.98 -13.69 2.66
CA LEU A 98 -11.09 -12.92 3.23
C LEU A 98 -11.34 -11.61 2.49
N PHE A 99 -10.29 -10.83 2.19
CA PHE A 99 -10.45 -9.56 1.50
C PHE A 99 -11.09 -9.69 0.12
N PRO A 100 -10.56 -10.51 -0.80
CA PRO A 100 -11.17 -10.72 -2.10
C PRO A 100 -12.63 -11.21 -1.99
N VAL A 101 -12.93 -12.10 -1.05
CA VAL A 101 -14.30 -12.58 -0.82
C VAL A 101 -15.21 -11.43 -0.39
N ILE A 102 -14.80 -10.59 0.57
CA ILE A 102 -15.57 -9.42 1.01
C ILE A 102 -15.81 -8.46 -0.15
N PHE A 103 -14.75 -8.15 -0.94
CA PHE A 103 -14.86 -7.23 -2.07
C PHE A 103 -15.79 -7.75 -3.15
N ILE A 104 -15.71 -9.03 -3.49
CA ILE A 104 -16.55 -9.63 -4.54
C ILE A 104 -18.01 -9.69 -4.11
N THR A 105 -18.26 -10.20 -2.89
CA THR A 105 -19.63 -10.41 -2.40
C THR A 105 -20.35 -9.10 -2.05
N SER A 106 -19.61 -8.08 -1.60
CA SER A 106 -20.15 -6.76 -1.22
C SER A 106 -19.93 -5.69 -2.29
N TRP A 107 -19.54 -6.06 -3.52
CA TRP A 107 -19.17 -5.09 -4.57
C TRP A 107 -20.21 -4.00 -4.80
N ASN A 108 -21.49 -4.33 -4.81
CA ASN A 108 -22.55 -3.36 -5.01
C ASN A 108 -22.60 -2.27 -3.93
N SER A 109 -22.25 -2.59 -2.69
CA SER A 109 -22.17 -1.66 -1.58
C SER A 109 -20.84 -0.86 -1.57
N ILE A 110 -19.77 -1.45 -2.10
CA ILE A 110 -18.39 -0.91 -2.02
C ILE A 110 -18.04 -0.04 -3.23
N LYS A 111 -18.54 -0.36 -4.44
CA LYS A 111 -18.12 0.26 -5.71
C LYS A 111 -18.18 1.80 -5.73
N ASN A 112 -19.13 2.39 -5.02
CA ASN A 112 -19.29 3.85 -4.95
C ASN A 112 -18.24 4.53 -4.04
N TYR A 113 -17.58 3.77 -3.18
CA TYR A 113 -16.57 4.27 -2.24
C TYR A 113 -15.11 4.07 -2.71
N LYS A 114 -14.90 3.48 -3.90
CA LYS A 114 -13.54 3.19 -4.39
C LYS A 114 -12.63 4.42 -4.45
N ASP A 115 -13.16 5.57 -4.90
CA ASP A 115 -12.36 6.79 -4.95
C ASP A 115 -12.04 7.32 -3.55
N LEU A 116 -12.97 7.18 -2.60
CA LEU A 116 -12.73 7.48 -1.19
C LEU A 116 -11.64 6.57 -0.61
N MET A 117 -11.67 5.26 -0.88
CA MET A 117 -10.65 4.31 -0.43
C MET A 117 -9.26 4.68 -0.93
N PHE A 118 -9.13 4.97 -2.23
CA PHE A 118 -7.85 5.38 -2.81
C PHE A 118 -7.37 6.72 -2.27
N ASN A 119 -8.28 7.69 -2.07
CA ASN A 119 -7.92 8.98 -1.47
C ASN A 119 -7.48 8.83 -0.01
N SER A 120 -8.19 8.01 0.76
CA SER A 120 -7.85 7.71 2.15
C SER A 120 -6.48 7.05 2.26
N PHE A 121 -6.17 6.08 1.39
CA PHE A 121 -4.86 5.45 1.32
C PHE A 121 -3.75 6.47 0.99
N LEU A 122 -3.94 7.32 -0.03
CA LEU A 122 -2.99 8.36 -0.39
C LEU A 122 -2.78 9.36 0.74
N PHE A 123 -3.85 9.75 1.43
CA PHE A 123 -3.77 10.64 2.58
C PHE A 123 -2.99 10.00 3.73
N GLY A 124 -3.22 8.71 4.00
CA GLY A 124 -2.43 7.94 4.97
C GLY A 124 -0.94 7.90 4.63
N LEU A 125 -0.60 7.73 3.35
CA LEU A 125 0.79 7.78 2.88
C LEU A 125 1.43 9.16 3.10
N VAL A 126 0.71 10.24 2.82
CA VAL A 126 1.21 11.60 3.07
C VAL A 126 1.44 11.81 4.56
N VAL A 127 0.49 11.42 5.41
CA VAL A 127 0.59 11.56 6.87
C VAL A 127 1.80 10.81 7.42
N VAL A 128 1.97 9.53 7.06
CA VAL A 128 3.11 8.76 7.55
C VAL A 128 4.44 9.30 7.03
N SER A 129 4.50 9.73 5.77
CA SER A 129 5.71 10.31 5.18
C SER A 129 6.13 11.61 5.86
N LEU A 130 5.19 12.50 6.13
CA LEU A 130 5.43 13.72 6.90
C LEU A 130 5.87 13.43 8.33
N PHE A 131 5.22 12.46 8.99
CA PHE A 131 5.62 12.02 10.33
C PHE A 131 7.08 11.52 10.37
N LEU A 132 7.48 10.70 9.40
CA LEU A 132 8.85 10.16 9.33
C LEU A 132 9.89 11.26 9.08
N LEU A 133 9.60 12.22 8.20
CA LEU A 133 10.47 13.38 7.96
C LEU A 133 10.58 14.24 9.20
N PHE A 134 9.46 14.57 9.85
CA PHE A 134 9.45 15.34 11.08
C PHE A 134 10.25 14.62 12.19
N ARG A 135 10.06 13.31 12.35
CA ARG A 135 10.79 12.49 13.29
C ARG A 135 12.31 12.51 13.01
N ALA A 136 12.70 12.33 11.74
CA ALA A 136 14.12 12.38 11.36
C ALA A 136 14.73 13.74 11.65
N PHE A 137 14.01 14.83 11.35
CA PHE A 137 14.42 16.19 11.67
C PHE A 137 14.54 16.40 13.19
N TYR A 138 13.53 16.01 13.95
CA TYR A 138 13.51 16.14 15.42
C TYR A 138 14.68 15.40 16.08
N LEU A 139 14.97 14.17 15.64
CA LEU A 139 16.09 13.37 16.17
C LEU A 139 17.46 13.91 15.74
N SER A 140 17.53 14.65 14.63
CA SER A 140 18.79 15.24 14.13
C SER A 140 19.08 16.60 14.75
N PHE A 141 18.11 17.24 15.39
CA PHE A 141 18.28 18.56 15.97
C PHE A 141 18.65 18.47 17.46
N ASN A 142 19.83 19.00 17.80
CA ASN A 142 20.24 19.16 19.20
C ASN A 142 19.72 20.48 19.76
N PHE A 143 18.67 20.42 20.58
CA PHE A 143 18.02 21.59 21.15
C PHE A 143 18.88 22.33 22.18
N THR A 144 19.88 21.69 22.81
CA THR A 144 20.75 22.33 23.79
C THR A 144 21.83 23.15 23.14
N GLU A 145 22.34 22.72 21.99
CA GLU A 145 23.43 23.38 21.28
C GLU A 145 22.97 24.11 20.02
N PHE A 146 21.69 24.11 19.73
CA PHE A 146 21.09 24.62 18.49
C PHE A 146 21.79 24.11 17.23
N GLY A 147 22.30 22.86 17.31
CA GLY A 147 23.01 22.17 16.24
C GLY A 147 22.14 21.18 15.49
N PHE A 148 22.47 20.95 14.23
CA PHE A 148 21.86 19.90 13.40
C PHE A 148 22.89 18.81 13.12
N ASN A 149 22.63 17.60 13.63
CA ASN A 149 23.46 16.43 13.38
C ASN A 149 22.57 15.26 12.92
N PRO A 150 22.59 14.88 11.63
CA PRO A 150 21.82 13.76 11.13
C PRO A 150 22.39 12.39 11.53
N ILE A 151 23.59 12.35 12.08
CA ILE A 151 24.29 11.11 12.46
C ILE A 151 24.16 10.92 13.97
N PRO A 152 23.54 9.81 14.45
CA PRO A 152 23.45 9.53 15.87
C PRO A 152 24.84 9.27 16.48
N SER A 153 25.04 9.69 17.73
CA SER A 153 26.31 9.50 18.45
C SER A 153 26.57 8.03 18.82
N ASP A 154 25.53 7.25 18.99
CA ASP A 154 25.58 5.83 19.34
C ASP A 154 25.92 4.92 18.15
N ILE A 155 25.60 5.36 16.92
CA ILE A 155 25.83 4.60 15.69
C ILE A 155 26.32 5.54 14.58
N PRO A 156 27.64 5.86 14.56
CA PRO A 156 28.19 6.91 13.69
C PRO A 156 28.09 6.64 12.18
N TRP A 157 27.84 5.40 11.76
CA TRP A 157 27.65 5.02 10.34
C TRP A 157 26.19 5.03 9.89
N GLU A 158 25.24 5.32 10.78
CA GLU A 158 23.83 5.45 10.43
C GLU A 158 23.41 6.92 10.33
N ASN A 159 22.34 7.18 9.58
CA ASN A 159 21.78 8.52 9.40
C ASN A 159 20.26 8.46 9.65
N TYR A 160 19.73 9.40 10.42
CA TYR A 160 18.29 9.49 10.72
C TYR A 160 17.42 9.69 9.48
N PHE A 161 17.98 10.20 8.38
CA PHE A 161 17.28 10.40 7.12
C PHE A 161 17.41 9.23 6.15
N LEU A 162 18.12 8.14 6.49
CA LEU A 162 18.36 7.04 5.57
C LEU A 162 17.96 5.70 6.15
N TYR A 163 17.50 4.81 5.25
CA TYR A 163 17.26 3.39 5.49
C TYR A 163 16.36 3.11 6.71
N PHE A 164 16.80 2.21 7.59
CA PHE A 164 16.01 1.74 8.71
C PHE A 164 15.77 2.83 9.77
N ARG A 165 16.74 3.71 10.02
CA ARG A 165 16.59 4.82 10.96
C ARG A 165 15.54 5.82 10.51
N PHE A 166 15.43 6.06 9.22
CA PHE A 166 14.40 6.92 8.66
C PHE A 166 13.02 6.28 8.78
N THR A 167 12.88 5.01 8.37
CA THR A 167 11.57 4.36 8.22
C THR A 167 11.00 3.81 9.52
N GLN A 168 11.77 3.75 10.60
CA GLN A 168 11.31 3.20 11.88
C GLN A 168 10.00 3.88 12.37
N PRO A 169 8.98 3.11 12.79
CA PRO A 169 8.98 1.67 13.11
C PRO A 169 8.68 0.72 11.93
N TYR A 170 8.66 1.20 10.70
CA TYR A 170 8.34 0.40 9.51
C TYR A 170 9.57 -0.25 8.93
N HIS A 171 9.38 -1.41 8.30
CA HIS A 171 10.44 -1.97 7.46
C HIS A 171 10.54 -1.18 6.15
N PRO A 172 11.74 -0.75 5.71
CA PRO A 172 11.93 0.10 4.52
C PRO A 172 11.23 -0.41 3.26
N THR A 173 11.29 -1.73 3.04
CA THR A 173 10.69 -2.37 1.86
C THR A 173 9.17 -2.23 1.82
N TYR A 174 8.47 -2.44 2.94
CA TYR A 174 7.01 -2.33 2.96
C TYR A 174 6.54 -0.89 2.76
N LEU A 175 7.19 0.07 3.42
CA LEU A 175 6.86 1.48 3.23
C LEU A 175 7.04 1.90 1.77
N SER A 176 8.18 1.56 1.16
CA SER A 176 8.47 1.92 -0.22
C SER A 176 7.56 1.23 -1.24
N LEU A 177 7.09 0.00 -0.96
CA LEU A 177 6.06 -0.67 -1.78
C LEU A 177 4.70 0.03 -1.68
N TYR A 178 4.28 0.47 -0.50
CA TYR A 178 3.06 1.26 -0.33
C TYR A 178 3.15 2.61 -1.06
N LEU A 179 4.30 3.29 -0.96
CA LEU A 179 4.54 4.54 -1.68
C LEU A 179 4.54 4.33 -3.21
N SER A 180 5.12 3.22 -3.69
CA SER A 180 5.09 2.88 -5.13
C SER A 180 3.67 2.64 -5.63
N LEU A 181 2.82 1.99 -4.84
CA LEU A 181 1.38 1.87 -5.13
C LEU A 181 0.71 3.25 -5.13
N GLY A 182 1.07 4.12 -4.18
CA GLY A 182 0.64 5.52 -4.14
C GLY A 182 1.03 6.28 -5.40
N LEU A 183 2.25 6.11 -5.92
CA LEU A 183 2.69 6.70 -7.18
C LEU A 183 1.81 6.28 -8.36
N ALA A 184 1.42 4.99 -8.45
CA ALA A 184 0.52 4.51 -9.48
C ALA A 184 -0.86 5.19 -9.42
N PHE A 185 -1.42 5.37 -8.21
CA PHE A 185 -2.69 6.07 -8.02
C PHE A 185 -2.60 7.56 -8.34
N VAL A 186 -1.54 8.23 -7.90
CA VAL A 186 -1.29 9.65 -8.20
C VAL A 186 -1.14 9.86 -9.70
N SER A 187 -0.36 9.02 -10.39
CA SER A 187 -0.17 9.08 -11.85
C SER A 187 -1.51 9.02 -12.59
N LYS A 188 -2.36 8.06 -12.21
CA LYS A 188 -3.71 7.96 -12.78
C LYS A 188 -4.52 9.24 -12.54
N LYS A 189 -4.49 9.81 -11.33
CA LYS A 189 -5.23 11.03 -11.00
C LYS A 189 -4.73 12.25 -11.74
N VAL A 190 -3.41 12.40 -11.93
CA VAL A 190 -2.82 13.48 -12.74
C VAL A 190 -3.38 13.47 -14.14
N LEU A 191 -3.50 12.29 -14.77
CA LEU A 191 -4.02 12.14 -16.14
C LEU A 191 -5.48 12.57 -16.28
N TYR A 192 -6.31 12.27 -15.27
CA TYR A 192 -7.74 12.57 -15.30
C TYR A 192 -8.12 13.85 -14.57
N SER A 193 -7.15 14.60 -14.05
CA SER A 193 -7.41 15.87 -13.35
C SER A 193 -7.88 16.96 -14.32
N LYS A 194 -9.02 17.56 -14.00
CA LYS A 194 -9.61 18.67 -14.77
C LYS A 194 -9.08 20.05 -14.32
N SER A 195 -8.71 20.19 -13.05
CA SER A 195 -8.20 21.44 -12.48
C SER A 195 -6.68 21.49 -12.56
N GLN A 196 -6.13 22.64 -13.01
CA GLN A 196 -4.68 22.86 -13.05
C GLN A 196 -4.07 22.85 -11.64
N LEU A 197 -4.72 23.46 -10.65
CA LEU A 197 -4.27 23.45 -9.25
C LEU A 197 -4.20 22.01 -8.72
N GLN A 198 -5.25 21.22 -8.94
CA GLN A 198 -5.25 19.82 -8.52
C GLN A 198 -4.13 19.02 -9.18
N ARG A 199 -3.84 19.26 -10.46
CA ARG A 199 -2.75 18.61 -11.18
C ARG A 199 -1.39 18.95 -10.58
N VAL A 200 -1.15 20.24 -10.26
CA VAL A 200 0.10 20.68 -9.61
C VAL A 200 0.26 20.03 -8.24
N LEU A 201 -0.79 20.02 -7.40
CA LEU A 201 -0.74 19.37 -6.08
C LEU A 201 -0.44 17.86 -6.18
N LEU A 202 -1.02 17.17 -7.17
CA LEU A 202 -0.75 15.76 -7.40
C LEU A 202 0.70 15.51 -7.87
N ILE A 203 1.24 16.39 -8.72
CA ILE A 203 2.65 16.32 -9.14
C ILE A 203 3.58 16.53 -7.95
N LEU A 204 3.30 17.52 -7.09
CA LEU A 204 4.07 17.73 -5.86
C LEU A 204 4.02 16.51 -4.94
N CYS A 205 2.83 15.90 -4.77
CA CYS A 205 2.68 14.66 -4.01
C CYS A 205 3.48 13.50 -4.63
N TYR A 206 3.52 13.41 -5.94
CA TYR A 206 4.31 12.40 -6.67
C TYR A 206 5.81 12.56 -6.40
N VAL A 207 6.33 13.78 -6.55
CA VAL A 207 7.75 14.10 -6.26
C VAL A 207 8.07 13.80 -4.79
N PHE A 208 7.18 14.20 -3.88
CA PHE A 208 7.31 13.94 -2.45
C PHE A 208 7.45 12.44 -2.15
N PHE A 209 6.63 11.59 -2.75
CA PHE A 209 6.73 10.14 -2.57
C PHE A 209 8.03 9.56 -3.12
N ILE A 210 8.54 10.07 -4.25
CA ILE A 210 9.86 9.66 -4.78
C ILE A 210 10.97 9.99 -3.79
N VAL A 211 10.95 11.20 -3.20
CA VAL A 211 11.94 11.60 -2.17
C VAL A 211 11.88 10.64 -0.98
N VAL A 212 10.71 10.32 -0.48
CA VAL A 212 10.56 9.41 0.67
C VAL A 212 11.01 7.97 0.33
N ILE A 213 10.73 7.49 -0.88
CA ILE A 213 11.25 6.20 -1.36
C ILE A 213 12.78 6.20 -1.41
N TYR A 214 13.38 7.28 -1.89
CA TYR A 214 14.84 7.43 -1.89
C TYR A 214 15.42 7.40 -0.48
N LEU A 215 14.85 8.17 0.46
CA LEU A 215 15.26 8.19 1.86
C LEU A 215 15.09 6.82 2.54
N SER A 216 14.08 6.04 2.14
CA SER A 216 13.92 4.66 2.64
C SER A 216 15.07 3.73 2.21
N SER A 217 15.86 4.12 1.20
CA SER A 217 17.01 3.36 0.65
C SER A 217 16.69 1.89 0.35
N SER A 218 15.42 1.59 0.03
CA SER A 218 14.96 0.23 -0.28
C SER A 218 15.21 -0.11 -1.74
N LYS A 219 16.13 -1.04 -2.01
CA LYS A 219 16.42 -1.51 -3.38
C LYS A 219 15.15 -1.98 -4.10
N ALA A 220 14.33 -2.79 -3.42
CA ALA A 220 13.05 -3.25 -3.98
C ALA A 220 12.08 -2.10 -4.27
N GLY A 221 11.97 -1.13 -3.36
CA GLY A 221 11.12 0.05 -3.55
C GLY A 221 11.56 0.91 -4.73
N LEU A 222 12.86 1.13 -4.91
CA LEU A 222 13.39 1.87 -6.05
C LEU A 222 13.10 1.18 -7.39
N ILE A 223 13.26 -0.14 -7.47
CA ILE A 223 12.94 -0.91 -8.68
C ILE A 223 11.45 -0.81 -9.01
N VAL A 224 10.58 -1.04 -8.01
CA VAL A 224 9.12 -0.99 -8.22
C VAL A 224 8.67 0.42 -8.58
N SER A 225 9.20 1.47 -7.93
CA SER A 225 8.85 2.86 -8.25
C SER A 225 9.30 3.25 -9.67
N ALA A 226 10.48 2.79 -10.10
CA ALA A 226 10.95 2.98 -11.47
C ALA A 226 10.02 2.30 -12.49
N LEU A 227 9.60 1.06 -12.22
CA LEU A 227 8.61 0.35 -13.06
C LEU A 227 7.27 1.09 -13.12
N VAL A 228 6.77 1.58 -11.98
CA VAL A 228 5.52 2.38 -11.93
C VAL A 228 5.67 3.67 -12.73
N PHE A 229 6.78 4.37 -12.59
CA PHE A 229 7.07 5.59 -13.35
C PHE A 229 7.00 5.35 -14.85
N VAL A 230 7.64 4.31 -15.29
CA VAL A 230 7.66 3.87 -16.68
C VAL A 230 6.29 3.53 -17.23
N LEU A 231 5.58 2.67 -16.52
CA LEU A 231 4.21 2.30 -16.90
C LEU A 231 3.31 3.54 -16.97
N SER A 232 3.52 4.51 -16.07
CA SER A 232 2.82 5.79 -16.07
C SER A 232 3.12 6.60 -17.34
N ILE A 233 4.38 6.67 -17.74
CA ILE A 233 4.80 7.32 -18.99
C ILE A 233 4.19 6.61 -20.20
N PHE A 234 4.23 5.27 -20.23
CA PHE A 234 3.60 4.49 -21.30
C PHE A 234 2.10 4.77 -21.46
N TRP A 235 1.42 5.06 -20.36
CA TRP A 235 -0.01 5.41 -20.38
C TRP A 235 -0.26 6.83 -20.91
N ILE A 236 0.69 7.76 -20.68
CA ILE A 236 0.60 9.17 -21.06
C ILE A 236 0.95 9.36 -22.54
N LEU A 237 1.93 8.63 -23.03
CA LEU A 237 2.51 8.85 -24.34
C LEU A 237 1.76 8.08 -25.44
N GLY A 238 1.59 8.72 -26.61
CA GLY A 238 1.07 8.07 -27.82
C GLY A 238 1.98 6.94 -28.34
N LYS A 239 1.48 6.09 -29.26
CA LYS A 239 2.17 4.87 -29.76
C LYS A 239 3.65 5.07 -30.13
N ARG A 240 4.00 6.19 -30.76
CA ARG A 240 5.37 6.46 -31.26
C ARG A 240 6.36 6.79 -30.14
N SER A 241 5.90 7.50 -29.10
CA SER A 241 6.73 7.85 -27.92
C SER A 241 6.90 6.69 -26.94
N ARG A 242 6.09 5.64 -27.02
CA ARG A 242 6.20 4.46 -26.15
C ARG A 242 7.53 3.72 -26.34
N ILE A 243 8.06 3.68 -27.56
CA ILE A 243 9.34 3.01 -27.84
C ILE A 243 10.49 3.76 -27.13
N TYR A 244 10.53 5.10 -27.23
CA TYR A 244 11.55 5.90 -26.54
C TYR A 244 11.45 5.82 -25.01
N ALA A 245 10.22 5.80 -24.50
CA ALA A 245 9.99 5.58 -23.07
C ALA A 245 10.47 4.19 -22.63
N GLY A 246 10.25 3.16 -23.44
CA GLY A 246 10.74 1.80 -23.18
C GLY A 246 12.27 1.74 -23.13
N ILE A 247 12.95 2.37 -24.07
CA ILE A 247 14.41 2.45 -24.10
C ILE A 247 14.95 3.21 -22.88
N ALA A 248 14.38 4.38 -22.57
CA ALA A 248 14.75 5.16 -21.39
C ALA A 248 14.61 4.38 -20.08
N THR A 249 13.58 3.54 -20.01
CA THR A 249 13.35 2.65 -18.86
C THR A 249 14.43 1.63 -18.68
N VAL A 250 14.73 0.90 -19.76
CA VAL A 250 15.77 -0.12 -19.74
C VAL A 250 17.10 0.52 -19.30
N LEU A 251 17.42 1.71 -19.81
CA LEU A 251 18.62 2.46 -19.42
C LEU A 251 18.62 2.84 -17.94
N ILE A 252 17.48 3.31 -17.39
CA ILE A 252 17.36 3.63 -15.96
C ILE A 252 17.50 2.38 -15.10
N LEU A 253 16.86 1.26 -15.47
CA LEU A 253 16.98 0.01 -14.73
C LEU A 253 18.41 -0.54 -14.75
N VAL A 254 19.09 -0.46 -15.90
CA VAL A 254 20.50 -0.84 -16.04
C VAL A 254 21.40 0.06 -15.18
N ALA A 255 21.18 1.36 -15.19
CA ALA A 255 21.95 2.30 -14.37
C ALA A 255 21.75 2.05 -12.85
N ILE A 256 20.51 1.75 -12.42
CA ILE A 256 20.22 1.37 -11.03
C ILE A 256 20.89 0.04 -10.69
N ALA A 257 20.79 -0.97 -11.54
CA ALA A 257 21.44 -2.26 -11.33
C ALA A 257 22.97 -2.12 -11.24
N PHE A 258 23.57 -1.31 -12.11
CA PHE A 258 25.01 -1.04 -12.11
C PHE A 258 25.46 -0.33 -10.83
N SER A 259 24.69 0.66 -10.36
CA SER A 259 24.98 1.35 -9.10
C SER A 259 24.85 0.44 -7.87
N MET A 260 24.01 -0.60 -7.95
CA MET A 260 23.82 -1.57 -6.86
C MET A 260 24.94 -2.63 -6.79
N VAL A 261 25.64 -2.87 -7.89
CA VAL A 261 26.76 -3.83 -7.96
C VAL A 261 28.05 -3.18 -7.47
N ASN A 262 28.20 -1.85 -7.64
CA ASN A 262 29.43 -1.11 -7.31
C ASN A 262 29.38 -0.45 -5.90
N ASN A 263 28.32 -0.63 -5.14
CA ASN A 263 28.18 -0.28 -3.72
C ASN A 263 27.88 -1.53 -2.88
#